data_e88060860feb78db8d14f444298e851c
#
_entry.id   e88060860feb78db8d14f444298e851c
#
_cell.length_a   1.000
_cell.length_b   1.000
_cell.length_c   1.000
_cell.angle_alpha   90.00
_cell.angle_beta   90.00
_cell.angle_gamma   90.00
#
_symmetry.space_group_name_H-M   'P 1'
#
loop_
_entity.id
_entity.type
_entity.pdbx_description
1 polymer ?
#
loop_
_entity_poly.entity_id
_entity_poly.type
_entity_poly.pdbx_seq_one_letter_code
_entity_poly.pdbx_strand_id
1 'polypeptide(L)'
;MAITGVTNSQLPATKMTLSSNYIDFAGGSTGWEQQYLPDLMEKEAEVFGNRTISGFLSKVGAEESMTADQVVWSEQSRLHLAYKGNINSHSGGTGSSGQITIEDDIDGNVGAGFTAANHGIRENDTIIISSSAGTAKAIVQKVNSDVIDVAPYGLANLSTIDNTTSKDVTFLVYGSEYAKGKSYVAWDGSAVSVTEQRGANEPTFKSFSNKPIILKDYYEVSGSDASAIGWVEVTGEDGQTGYLWYLKAEGDTRSRFADYVEMAMIEGELGVSGTDYVDTFLGHTYNGTEGLFAAIESRGNMTSGVTGISCTTDLAEFDAILAEFDKQGAIEENMMFLDRSTALAVDDMLACMNSYGAGGTSYGVFDNEEDMALNLGFSGFRRGSYDFYKSDWKYLNDFGSRGAINAADTTNAIRGVMIPAGVSSVYDQSLGKNLKRPFLHVRYRASQTDNRKMKTWVTGSVGATTSALDAMSVHMLSERCLVTQGANNFMLMN
;
A
#
# COMPACT_ATOMS: atom_id res chain seq x y z
N MET A 1 26.87 -12.87 -19.67
CA MET A 1 26.37 -14.14 -20.25
C MET A 1 27.04 -14.28 -21.61
N ALA A 2 27.93 -15.24 -21.78
CA ALA A 2 28.53 -15.41 -23.07
C ALA A 2 27.44 -15.85 -24.06
N ILE A 3 27.24 -15.09 -25.11
CA ILE A 3 26.28 -15.42 -26.17
C ILE A 3 26.92 -16.54 -27.00
N THR A 4 26.69 -17.76 -26.58
CA THR A 4 27.18 -18.95 -27.25
C THR A 4 26.48 -19.30 -28.57
N GLY A 5 25.42 -18.52 -28.91
CA GLY A 5 24.61 -18.82 -30.09
C GLY A 5 24.96 -18.03 -31.36
N VAL A 6 25.58 -16.87 -31.22
CA VAL A 6 25.78 -15.94 -32.35
C VAL A 6 27.02 -16.28 -33.17
N THR A 7 28.01 -16.88 -32.55
CA THR A 7 29.26 -17.23 -33.21
C THR A 7 29.17 -18.34 -34.26
N ASN A 8 28.12 -19.16 -34.20
CA ASN A 8 27.96 -20.28 -35.11
C ASN A 8 27.34 -19.91 -36.45
N SER A 9 26.66 -18.75 -36.56
CA SER A 9 26.06 -18.29 -37.81
C SER A 9 27.05 -17.62 -38.76
N GLN A 10 28.26 -17.30 -38.29
CA GLN A 10 29.27 -16.55 -39.04
C GLN A 10 30.48 -17.38 -39.45
N LEU A 11 30.39 -18.66 -39.32
CA LEU A 11 31.51 -19.51 -39.70
C LEU A 11 31.71 -19.53 -41.21
N PRO A 12 32.94 -19.28 -41.70
CA PRO A 12 33.20 -19.31 -43.11
C PRO A 12 32.90 -20.68 -43.68
N ALA A 13 32.35 -20.71 -44.89
CA ALA A 13 31.91 -21.90 -45.60
C ALA A 13 33.08 -22.82 -46.02
N THR A 14 33.88 -23.30 -45.10
CA THR A 14 34.88 -24.32 -45.36
C THR A 14 34.56 -25.56 -44.59
N LYS A 15 34.04 -26.58 -45.28
CA LYS A 15 33.84 -27.94 -44.79
C LYS A 15 33.18 -28.07 -43.41
N MET A 16 32.26 -27.19 -43.09
CA MET A 16 31.55 -27.34 -41.83
C MET A 16 30.26 -28.06 -42.06
N THR A 17 30.08 -29.13 -41.37
CA THR A 17 28.75 -29.65 -41.12
C THR A 17 27.99 -28.53 -40.45
N LEU A 18 26.94 -28.06 -41.08
CA LEU A 18 25.99 -27.13 -40.45
C LEU A 18 25.55 -27.75 -39.13
N SER A 19 25.65 -26.97 -38.09
CA SER A 19 25.29 -27.42 -36.75
C SER A 19 23.82 -27.82 -36.71
N SER A 20 23.44 -28.52 -35.65
CA SER A 20 22.06 -28.95 -35.37
C SER A 20 21.00 -27.84 -35.34
N ASN A 21 21.38 -26.58 -35.55
CA ASN A 21 20.47 -25.43 -35.64
C ASN A 21 19.78 -25.32 -37.01
N TYR A 22 20.23 -26.06 -38.02
CA TYR A 22 19.61 -26.10 -39.32
C TYR A 22 18.65 -27.28 -39.39
N ILE A 23 17.52 -27.07 -40.06
CA ILE A 23 16.55 -28.12 -40.30
C ILE A 23 17.19 -29.20 -41.17
N ASP A 24 17.37 -30.38 -40.63
CA ASP A 24 17.80 -31.54 -41.35
C ASP A 24 16.59 -32.19 -42.03
N PHE A 25 16.44 -32.01 -43.32
CA PHE A 25 15.34 -32.56 -44.09
C PHE A 25 15.45 -34.05 -44.41
N ALA A 26 16.62 -34.64 -44.19
CA ALA A 26 16.85 -36.04 -44.55
C ALA A 26 17.45 -36.89 -43.44
N GLY A 27 17.69 -36.34 -42.24
CA GLY A 27 18.20 -37.11 -41.10
C GLY A 27 19.62 -37.67 -41.29
N GLY A 28 20.41 -37.14 -42.21
CA GLY A 28 21.76 -37.58 -42.50
C GLY A 28 22.78 -36.45 -42.41
N SER A 29 23.88 -36.67 -41.71
CA SER A 29 24.93 -35.67 -41.48
C SER A 29 25.76 -35.26 -42.70
N THR A 30 25.44 -35.70 -43.89
CA THR A 30 26.25 -35.53 -45.11
C THR A 30 25.47 -35.23 -46.38
N GLY A 31 24.22 -34.83 -46.27
CA GLY A 31 23.34 -34.59 -47.42
C GLY A 31 23.56 -33.23 -48.09
N TRP A 32 23.14 -33.13 -49.34
CA TRP A 32 23.09 -31.89 -50.09
C TRP A 32 22.10 -30.86 -49.51
N GLU A 33 21.21 -31.29 -48.66
CA GLU A 33 20.23 -30.52 -47.93
C GLU A 33 20.88 -29.46 -47.06
N GLN A 34 22.09 -29.66 -46.59
CA GLN A 34 22.86 -28.70 -45.82
C GLN A 34 23.27 -27.45 -46.61
N GLN A 35 23.03 -27.46 -47.93
CA GLN A 35 23.28 -26.33 -48.80
C GLN A 35 22.15 -25.33 -48.82
N TYR A 36 21.00 -25.69 -48.28
CA TYR A 36 19.84 -24.79 -48.18
C TYR A 36 19.82 -24.09 -46.81
N LEU A 37 19.87 -22.79 -46.81
CA LEU A 37 19.66 -21.99 -45.60
C LEU A 37 18.20 -22.03 -45.22
N PRO A 38 17.86 -22.20 -43.94
CA PRO A 38 16.48 -22.03 -43.48
C PRO A 38 16.01 -20.59 -43.70
N ASP A 39 14.76 -20.46 -44.00
CA ASP A 39 14.09 -19.13 -44.02
C ASP A 39 14.03 -18.59 -42.59
N LEU A 40 14.78 -17.53 -42.32
CA LEU A 40 14.90 -16.94 -41.00
C LEU A 40 13.90 -15.76 -40.92
N MET A 41 13.03 -15.81 -39.92
CA MET A 41 12.12 -14.68 -39.65
C MET A 41 12.94 -13.50 -39.14
N GLU A 42 12.71 -12.32 -39.73
CA GLU A 42 13.43 -11.09 -39.40
C GLU A 42 13.04 -10.52 -38.04
N LYS A 43 11.82 -10.81 -37.60
CA LYS A 43 11.30 -10.27 -36.35
C LYS A 43 11.17 -11.35 -35.30
N GLU A 44 11.60 -11.02 -34.09
CA GLU A 44 11.42 -11.85 -32.91
C GLU A 44 10.00 -11.71 -32.36
N ALA A 45 9.38 -12.84 -32.03
CA ALA A 45 8.06 -12.85 -31.39
C ALA A 45 8.19 -12.81 -29.87
N GLU A 46 7.56 -11.86 -29.22
CA GLU A 46 7.45 -11.82 -27.77
C GLU A 46 6.37 -12.79 -27.30
N VAL A 47 6.77 -13.84 -26.58
CA VAL A 47 5.86 -14.92 -26.16
C VAL A 47 4.89 -14.45 -25.08
N PHE A 48 5.32 -13.55 -24.19
CA PHE A 48 4.53 -13.10 -23.05
C PHE A 48 3.84 -11.75 -23.24
N GLY A 49 3.77 -11.22 -24.42
CA GLY A 49 3.06 -9.97 -24.75
C GLY A 49 3.57 -8.78 -23.92
N ASN A 50 2.67 -8.07 -23.25
CA ASN A 50 3.05 -6.95 -22.41
C ASN A 50 3.86 -7.40 -21.19
N ARG A 51 5.15 -7.22 -21.21
CA ARG A 51 6.13 -7.74 -20.23
C ARG A 51 6.30 -6.86 -19.00
N THR A 52 5.97 -5.58 -19.08
CA THR A 52 6.17 -4.64 -17.99
C THR A 52 4.97 -4.60 -17.03
N ILE A 53 5.24 -4.47 -15.75
CA ILE A 53 4.25 -4.26 -14.68
C ILE A 53 4.31 -2.84 -14.14
N SER A 54 5.26 -2.02 -14.58
CA SER A 54 5.43 -0.65 -14.15
C SER A 54 4.24 0.26 -14.54
N GLY A 55 4.06 1.33 -13.79
CA GLY A 55 3.02 2.33 -14.06
C GLY A 55 1.89 2.37 -13.03
N PHE A 56 1.86 1.49 -12.04
CA PHE A 56 0.89 1.51 -10.94
C PHE A 56 1.04 2.80 -10.12
N LEU A 57 2.23 3.07 -9.60
CA LEU A 57 2.50 4.24 -8.79
C LEU A 57 2.32 5.56 -9.55
N SER A 58 2.55 5.58 -10.85
CA SER A 58 2.31 6.76 -11.69
C SER A 58 0.81 7.07 -11.86
N LYS A 59 -0.05 6.07 -11.73
CA LYS A 59 -1.51 6.24 -11.80
C LYS A 59 -2.12 6.70 -10.48
N VAL A 60 -1.57 6.24 -9.37
CA VAL A 60 -2.16 6.40 -8.03
C VAL A 60 -1.46 7.47 -7.23
N GLY A 61 -0.16 7.62 -7.37
CA GLY A 61 0.67 8.49 -6.56
C GLY A 61 1.20 9.71 -7.30
N ALA A 62 1.64 10.70 -6.54
CA ALA A 62 2.48 11.78 -7.02
C ALA A 62 3.94 11.49 -6.70
N GLU A 63 4.84 12.08 -7.46
CA GLU A 63 6.27 11.99 -7.21
C GLU A 63 6.82 13.36 -6.83
N GLU A 64 7.51 13.42 -5.69
CA GLU A 64 8.12 14.65 -5.21
C GLU A 64 9.60 14.43 -4.87
N SER A 65 10.41 15.46 -5.07
CA SER A 65 11.84 15.43 -4.73
C SER A 65 12.08 15.63 -3.24
N MET A 66 13.14 15.02 -2.72
CA MET A 66 13.65 15.23 -1.37
C MET A 66 15.17 15.30 -1.37
N THR A 67 15.73 15.94 -0.33
CA THR A 67 17.19 16.02 -0.11
C THR A 67 17.65 15.29 1.15
N ALA A 68 16.70 14.92 2.03
CA ALA A 68 16.97 14.28 3.31
C ALA A 68 17.12 12.76 3.20
N ASP A 69 17.79 12.14 4.17
CA ASP A 69 17.95 10.68 4.28
C ASP A 69 16.74 9.98 4.90
N GLN A 70 15.77 10.73 5.36
CA GLN A 70 14.56 10.23 5.98
C GLN A 70 13.41 11.18 5.69
N VAL A 71 12.24 10.64 5.39
CA VAL A 71 10.99 11.38 5.33
C VAL A 71 10.24 11.16 6.62
N VAL A 72 9.77 12.23 7.23
CA VAL A 72 8.95 12.18 8.45
C VAL A 72 7.66 12.94 8.18
N TRP A 73 6.54 12.35 8.58
CA TRP A 73 5.24 13.01 8.53
C TRP A 73 4.48 12.75 9.83
N SER A 74 3.50 13.58 10.11
CA SER A 74 2.67 13.45 11.30
C SER A 74 1.22 13.22 10.90
N GLU A 75 0.56 12.38 11.66
CA GLU A 75 -0.86 12.09 11.53
C GLU A 75 -1.57 12.43 12.83
N GLN A 76 -2.72 13.07 12.72
CA GLN A 76 -3.56 13.38 13.85
C GLN A 76 -4.63 12.32 14.00
N SER A 77 -4.87 11.88 15.23
CA SER A 77 -5.90 10.92 15.56
C SER A 77 -7.30 11.57 15.52
N ARG A 78 -8.32 10.80 15.88
CA ARG A 78 -9.72 11.24 15.92
C ARG A 78 -9.89 12.50 16.81
N LEU A 79 -10.78 13.37 16.37
CA LEU A 79 -11.12 14.57 17.16
C LEU A 79 -11.94 14.23 18.41
N HIS A 80 -12.81 13.22 18.31
CA HIS A 80 -13.69 12.81 19.39
C HIS A 80 -13.04 11.72 20.24
N LEU A 81 -13.24 11.84 21.57
CA LEU A 81 -12.63 10.93 22.55
C LEU A 81 -13.56 9.75 22.80
N ALA A 82 -13.16 8.58 22.35
CA ALA A 82 -13.83 7.31 22.60
C ALA A 82 -12.81 6.26 22.99
N TYR A 83 -13.16 5.43 24.00
CA TYR A 83 -12.26 4.43 24.57
C TYR A 83 -12.98 3.13 24.83
N LYS A 84 -12.20 2.06 25.00
CA LYS A 84 -12.65 0.76 25.49
C LYS A 84 -12.02 0.48 26.83
N GLY A 85 -12.73 -0.26 27.66
CA GLY A 85 -12.25 -0.64 28.98
C GLY A 85 -13.18 -1.61 29.68
N ASN A 86 -13.07 -1.70 30.98
CA ASN A 86 -13.92 -2.52 31.81
C ASN A 86 -14.46 -1.75 33.01
N ILE A 87 -15.56 -2.22 33.59
CA ILE A 87 -16.05 -1.73 34.88
C ILE A 87 -15.31 -2.44 35.98
N ASN A 88 -14.43 -1.70 36.65
CA ASN A 88 -13.59 -2.21 37.74
C ASN A 88 -14.37 -2.33 39.07
N SER A 89 -15.29 -1.43 39.30
CA SER A 89 -16.13 -1.42 40.49
C SER A 89 -17.49 -0.76 40.20
N HIS A 90 -18.55 -1.32 40.76
CA HIS A 90 -19.91 -0.79 40.65
C HIS A 90 -20.15 0.43 41.57
N SER A 91 -19.50 0.41 42.71
CA SER A 91 -19.53 1.47 43.71
C SER A 91 -18.10 1.70 44.15
N GLY A 92 -17.50 2.74 43.66
CA GLY A 92 -16.08 2.99 43.96
C GLY A 92 -15.90 4.38 44.55
N GLY A 93 -14.75 4.60 45.19
CA GLY A 93 -14.22 5.86 45.62
C GLY A 93 -15.13 6.74 46.49
N THR A 94 -14.60 7.82 47.02
CA THR A 94 -15.34 8.76 47.83
C THR A 94 -16.27 9.61 46.95
N GLY A 95 -17.56 9.24 46.94
CA GLY A 95 -18.59 9.98 46.23
C GLY A 95 -18.90 9.54 44.80
N SER A 96 -18.23 8.51 44.29
CA SER A 96 -18.49 7.95 42.95
C SER A 96 -19.44 6.76 43.03
N SER A 97 -20.20 6.54 41.95
CA SER A 97 -21.11 5.42 41.81
C SER A 97 -20.53 4.25 40.96
N GLY A 98 -19.29 4.35 40.59
CA GLY A 98 -18.57 3.29 39.86
C GLY A 98 -17.22 3.73 39.36
N GLN A 99 -16.41 2.74 39.00
CA GLN A 99 -15.08 2.95 38.41
C GLN A 99 -14.97 2.21 37.07
N ILE A 100 -14.37 2.87 36.12
CA ILE A 100 -14.05 2.30 34.79
C ILE A 100 -12.55 2.40 34.58
N THR A 101 -11.95 1.29 34.19
CA THR A 101 -10.56 1.26 33.74
C THR A 101 -10.49 1.45 32.24
N ILE A 102 -9.67 2.36 31.76
CA ILE A 102 -9.41 2.60 30.35
C ILE A 102 -8.34 1.59 29.90
N GLU A 103 -8.65 0.73 28.92
CA GLU A 103 -7.73 -0.28 28.45
C GLU A 103 -7.19 0.02 27.06
N ASP A 104 -8.05 0.46 26.15
CA ASP A 104 -7.70 0.78 24.75
C ASP A 104 -8.40 2.04 24.26
N ASP A 105 -7.89 2.62 23.17
CA ASP A 105 -8.67 3.53 22.37
C ASP A 105 -9.74 2.77 21.55
N ILE A 106 -10.62 3.48 20.87
CA ILE A 106 -11.72 2.86 20.11
C ILE A 106 -11.21 1.99 18.95
N ASP A 107 -10.01 2.28 18.43
CA ASP A 107 -9.40 1.57 17.32
C ASP A 107 -8.60 0.33 17.78
N GLY A 108 -8.53 0.10 19.11
CA GLY A 108 -7.84 -1.06 19.67
C GLY A 108 -6.32 -0.94 19.70
N ASN A 109 -5.81 0.27 19.53
CA ASN A 109 -4.38 0.51 19.72
C ASN A 109 -4.06 0.42 21.20
N VAL A 110 -3.48 -0.70 21.59
CA VAL A 110 -3.06 -0.97 22.96
C VAL A 110 -1.98 0.01 23.35
N GLY A 111 -2.36 1.07 24.02
CA GLY A 111 -1.42 1.78 24.85
C GLY A 111 -1.21 0.96 26.10
N ALA A 112 -0.10 0.28 26.26
CA ALA A 112 0.27 -0.28 27.55
C ALA A 112 0.32 0.86 28.58
N GLY A 113 -0.73 0.93 29.43
CA GLY A 113 -0.85 1.90 30.50
C GLY A 113 -1.30 3.29 30.04
N PHE A 114 -2.58 3.46 29.82
CA PHE A 114 -3.16 4.79 29.81
C PHE A 114 -2.90 5.49 31.15
N THR A 115 -2.42 6.71 31.10
CA THR A 115 -2.25 7.57 32.28
C THR A 115 -3.05 8.83 32.06
N ALA A 116 -3.29 9.62 33.13
CA ALA A 116 -3.95 10.90 33.00
C ALA A 116 -3.27 11.86 32.00
N ALA A 117 -2.04 11.56 31.60
CA ALA A 117 -1.27 12.34 30.62
C ALA A 117 -1.52 11.92 29.17
N ASN A 118 -1.94 10.67 28.90
CA ASN A 118 -2.05 10.15 27.53
C ASN A 118 -3.47 9.78 27.08
N HIS A 119 -4.48 9.96 27.92
CA HIS A 119 -5.87 9.96 27.50
C HIS A 119 -6.50 11.34 27.68
N GLY A 120 -7.51 11.66 26.86
CA GLY A 120 -8.13 12.98 26.83
C GLY A 120 -9.28 13.20 27.81
N ILE A 121 -9.69 12.19 28.59
CA ILE A 121 -10.80 12.30 29.54
C ILE A 121 -10.38 13.16 30.73
N ARG A 122 -11.28 14.06 31.13
CA ARG A 122 -11.06 15.01 32.23
C ARG A 122 -12.21 14.95 33.21
N GLU A 123 -11.97 15.44 34.41
CA GLU A 123 -13.01 15.63 35.41
C GLU A 123 -14.10 16.57 34.90
N ASN A 124 -15.34 16.29 35.24
CA ASN A 124 -16.57 16.94 34.74
C ASN A 124 -16.90 16.63 33.26
N ASP A 125 -16.21 15.72 32.59
CA ASP A 125 -16.65 15.24 31.28
C ASP A 125 -17.91 14.38 31.45
N THR A 126 -18.82 14.52 30.51
CA THR A 126 -20.02 13.68 30.42
C THR A 126 -19.76 12.57 29.38
N ILE A 127 -20.01 11.35 29.80
CA ILE A 127 -19.72 10.15 28.99
C ILE A 127 -20.99 9.32 28.79
N ILE A 128 -21.06 8.68 27.62
CA ILE A 128 -22.00 7.58 27.34
C ILE A 128 -21.20 6.29 27.49
N ILE A 129 -21.68 5.38 28.30
CA ILE A 129 -21.08 4.09 28.57
C ILE A 129 -21.99 3.03 27.96
N SER A 130 -21.45 2.12 27.17
CA SER A 130 -22.20 1.01 26.57
C SER A 130 -21.45 -0.28 26.79
N SER A 131 -22.18 -1.32 27.20
CA SER A 131 -21.70 -2.69 27.30
C SER A 131 -22.69 -3.63 26.63
N SER A 132 -22.39 -4.93 26.59
CA SER A 132 -23.35 -5.96 26.13
C SER A 132 -24.61 -6.04 26.99
N ALA A 133 -24.57 -5.56 28.25
CA ALA A 133 -25.70 -5.56 29.17
C ALA A 133 -26.58 -4.33 29.08
N GLY A 134 -26.12 -3.23 28.51
CA GLY A 134 -26.89 -2.01 28.38
C GLY A 134 -26.08 -0.74 28.20
N THR A 135 -26.75 0.41 28.27
CA THR A 135 -26.16 1.73 28.08
C THR A 135 -26.52 2.67 29.25
N ALA A 136 -25.55 3.44 29.70
CA ALA A 136 -25.77 4.51 30.70
C ALA A 136 -25.04 5.78 30.29
N LYS A 137 -25.52 6.92 30.86
CA LYS A 137 -24.83 8.20 30.77
C LYS A 137 -24.30 8.54 32.16
N ALA A 138 -23.09 9.06 32.22
CA ALA A 138 -22.43 9.37 33.49
C ALA A 138 -21.59 10.65 33.37
N ILE A 139 -21.29 11.23 34.54
CA ILE A 139 -20.30 12.29 34.66
C ILE A 139 -19.02 11.74 35.30
N VAL A 140 -17.90 12.15 34.79
CA VAL A 140 -16.58 11.81 35.34
C VAL A 140 -16.32 12.70 36.56
N GLN A 141 -16.17 12.08 37.74
CA GLN A 141 -15.92 12.78 38.98
C GLN A 141 -14.43 12.94 39.25
N LYS A 142 -13.64 11.90 38.97
CA LYS A 142 -12.21 11.90 39.20
C LYS A 142 -11.49 11.06 38.17
N VAL A 143 -10.27 11.46 37.87
CA VAL A 143 -9.36 10.72 36.96
C VAL A 143 -8.13 10.31 37.75
N ASN A 144 -7.89 9.00 37.87
CA ASN A 144 -6.75 8.41 38.54
C ASN A 144 -5.96 7.56 37.54
N SER A 145 -5.03 8.14 36.81
CA SER A 145 -4.26 7.46 35.78
C SER A 145 -5.16 6.84 34.70
N ASP A 146 -5.24 5.53 34.62
CA ASP A 146 -6.06 4.74 33.71
C ASP A 146 -7.49 4.45 34.26
N VAL A 147 -7.76 4.80 35.52
CA VAL A 147 -9.07 4.57 36.18
C VAL A 147 -9.82 5.88 36.31
N ILE A 148 -11.07 5.90 35.91
CA ILE A 148 -11.99 7.02 36.05
C ILE A 148 -13.12 6.67 37.01
N ASP A 149 -13.36 7.56 37.98
CA ASP A 149 -14.54 7.50 38.88
C ASP A 149 -15.70 8.21 38.21
N VAL A 150 -16.83 7.54 38.12
CA VAL A 150 -18.00 8.08 37.40
C VAL A 150 -19.28 7.99 38.23
N ALA A 151 -20.16 8.97 38.06
CA ALA A 151 -21.50 8.99 38.63
C ALA A 151 -22.53 8.89 37.49
N PRO A 152 -23.31 7.81 37.40
CA PRO A 152 -24.31 7.68 36.36
C PRO A 152 -25.53 8.58 36.60
N TYR A 153 -26.05 9.13 35.52
CA TYR A 153 -27.33 9.83 35.55
C TYR A 153 -28.50 8.84 35.54
N GLY A 154 -29.42 8.96 36.45
CA GLY A 154 -30.63 8.12 36.47
C GLY A 154 -30.43 6.66 36.92
N LEU A 155 -29.25 6.27 37.30
CA LEU A 155 -28.91 4.96 37.88
C LEU A 155 -28.24 5.18 39.23
N ALA A 156 -28.46 4.24 40.16
CA ALA A 156 -27.81 4.30 41.47
C ALA A 156 -26.33 3.91 41.41
N ASN A 157 -25.98 3.03 40.49
CA ASN A 157 -24.63 2.53 40.27
C ASN A 157 -24.54 1.88 38.88
N LEU A 158 -23.35 1.35 38.52
CA LEU A 158 -23.08 0.70 37.22
C LEU A 158 -23.47 -0.76 37.17
N SER A 159 -24.08 -1.35 38.19
CA SER A 159 -24.35 -2.80 38.25
C SER A 159 -25.27 -3.32 37.13
N THR A 160 -26.11 -2.44 36.56
CA THR A 160 -27.05 -2.79 35.49
C THR A 160 -26.42 -2.88 34.11
N ILE A 161 -25.21 -2.34 33.96
CA ILE A 161 -24.46 -2.35 32.69
C ILE A 161 -23.14 -3.07 32.86
N ASP A 162 -22.97 -3.75 33.98
CA ASP A 162 -21.72 -4.44 34.32
C ASP A 162 -21.45 -5.59 33.37
N ASN A 163 -20.25 -5.59 32.86
CA ASN A 163 -19.65 -6.75 32.26
C ASN A 163 -18.19 -6.84 32.73
N THR A 164 -17.88 -7.98 33.35
CA THR A 164 -16.54 -8.24 33.92
C THR A 164 -15.48 -8.61 32.87
N THR A 165 -15.84 -8.64 31.60
CA THR A 165 -14.92 -8.97 30.53
C THR A 165 -14.08 -7.77 30.15
N SER A 166 -12.76 -7.96 30.06
CA SER A 166 -11.82 -6.94 29.60
C SER A 166 -12.21 -6.41 28.22
N LYS A 167 -12.15 -5.08 28.04
CA LYS A 167 -12.45 -4.35 26.79
C LYS A 167 -13.89 -4.44 26.29
N ASP A 168 -14.83 -4.86 27.11
CA ASP A 168 -16.23 -5.05 26.71
C ASP A 168 -17.09 -3.79 26.90
N VAL A 169 -16.56 -2.79 27.58
CA VAL A 169 -17.24 -1.53 27.79
C VAL A 169 -16.64 -0.48 26.85
N THR A 170 -17.51 0.13 26.04
CA THR A 170 -17.13 1.25 25.19
C THR A 170 -17.74 2.53 25.76
N PHE A 171 -16.96 3.60 25.82
CA PHE A 171 -17.44 4.88 26.32
C PHE A 171 -16.94 6.04 25.47
N LEU A 172 -17.82 7.04 25.33
CA LEU A 172 -17.62 8.22 24.48
C LEU A 172 -17.88 9.46 25.29
N VAL A 173 -16.99 10.44 25.21
CA VAL A 173 -17.20 11.79 25.77
C VAL A 173 -18.07 12.57 24.81
N TYR A 174 -19.24 13.04 25.30
CA TYR A 174 -20.17 13.84 24.49
C TYR A 174 -20.27 15.29 24.93
N GLY A 175 -19.62 15.66 26.01
CA GLY A 175 -19.61 17.03 26.50
C GLY A 175 -18.99 17.16 27.88
N SER A 176 -19.24 18.27 28.55
CA SER A 176 -18.82 18.49 29.93
C SER A 176 -19.85 19.29 30.67
N GLU A 177 -20.05 18.99 31.95
CA GLU A 177 -21.03 19.65 32.81
C GLU A 177 -20.38 20.28 34.02
N TYR A 178 -20.73 21.52 34.32
CA TYR A 178 -20.26 22.27 35.47
C TYR A 178 -21.44 22.78 36.29
N ALA A 179 -21.31 22.77 37.61
CA ALA A 179 -22.31 23.30 38.47
C ALA A 179 -22.44 24.84 38.32
N LYS A 180 -23.66 25.36 38.51
CA LYS A 180 -23.95 26.78 38.37
C LYS A 180 -23.04 27.62 39.29
N GLY A 181 -22.37 28.60 38.72
CA GLY A 181 -21.46 29.49 39.46
C GLY A 181 -20.10 28.91 39.77
N LYS A 182 -19.79 27.72 39.24
CA LYS A 182 -18.45 27.09 39.39
C LYS A 182 -17.58 27.33 38.17
N SER A 183 -16.28 27.43 38.43
CA SER A 183 -15.26 27.48 37.40
C SER A 183 -14.77 26.03 37.05
N TYR A 184 -13.82 25.90 36.19
CA TYR A 184 -13.17 24.63 35.82
C TYR A 184 -12.41 24.04 37.02
N VAL A 185 -13.12 23.32 37.88
CA VAL A 185 -12.61 22.85 39.18
C VAL A 185 -12.77 21.33 39.28
N ALA A 186 -11.75 20.68 39.81
CA ALA A 186 -11.79 19.27 40.13
C ALA A 186 -12.89 18.93 41.17
N TRP A 187 -13.44 17.71 41.06
CA TRP A 187 -14.57 17.23 41.89
C TRP A 187 -14.13 16.68 43.25
N ASP A 188 -13.09 17.07 43.87
CA ASP A 188 -12.58 16.37 45.05
C ASP A 188 -13.39 16.58 46.34
N GLY A 189 -14.44 17.43 46.30
CA GLY A 189 -15.28 17.69 47.48
C GLY A 189 -14.60 18.45 48.58
N SER A 190 -13.32 18.73 48.48
CA SER A 190 -12.58 19.59 49.41
C SER A 190 -12.68 21.06 49.01
N ALA A 191 -12.46 21.97 49.95
CA ALA A 191 -12.45 23.40 49.68
C ALA A 191 -11.38 23.72 48.63
N VAL A 192 -11.87 24.10 47.47
CA VAL A 192 -11.10 24.18 46.24
C VAL A 192 -9.92 25.12 46.32
N SER A 193 -8.74 24.62 46.17
CA SER A 193 -7.59 25.40 45.77
C SER A 193 -7.74 25.82 44.32
N VAL A 194 -7.62 27.10 43.98
CA VAL A 194 -7.65 27.63 42.61
C VAL A 194 -6.56 27.06 41.68
N THR A 195 -5.76 26.15 42.15
CA THR A 195 -4.65 25.49 41.41
C THR A 195 -5.06 24.18 40.76
N GLU A 196 -6.20 23.60 41.08
CA GLU A 196 -6.68 22.36 40.51
C GLU A 196 -7.72 22.64 39.42
N GLN A 197 -7.26 23.22 38.33
CA GLN A 197 -8.11 23.42 37.15
C GLN A 197 -8.05 22.17 36.27
N ARG A 198 -9.19 21.87 35.64
CA ARG A 198 -9.21 20.87 34.55
C ARG A 198 -8.11 21.17 33.55
N GLY A 199 -7.22 20.22 33.27
CA GLY A 199 -6.21 20.35 32.25
C GLY A 199 -6.84 20.53 30.87
N ALA A 200 -6.21 21.34 30.00
CA ALA A 200 -6.60 21.45 28.61
C ALA A 200 -6.36 20.12 27.88
N ASN A 201 -7.21 19.82 26.91
CA ASN A 201 -6.91 18.75 25.95
C ASN A 201 -5.99 19.32 24.89
N GLU A 202 -4.82 18.76 24.80
CA GLU A 202 -3.86 19.10 23.75
C GLU A 202 -3.97 18.07 22.61
N PRO A 203 -4.04 18.50 21.34
CA PRO A 203 -4.05 17.57 20.21
C PRO A 203 -2.73 16.80 20.19
N THR A 204 -2.84 15.49 20.12
CA THR A 204 -1.67 14.61 20.00
C THR A 204 -1.48 14.23 18.54
N PHE A 205 -0.22 14.27 18.08
CA PHE A 205 0.19 13.85 16.77
C PHE A 205 1.12 12.66 16.91
N LYS A 206 0.94 11.66 16.06
CA LYS A 206 1.87 10.56 15.93
C LYS A 206 2.70 10.78 14.68
N SER A 207 4.01 10.71 14.80
CA SER A 207 4.91 10.82 13.66
C SER A 207 5.30 9.44 13.15
N PHE A 208 5.31 9.34 11.84
CA PHE A 208 5.78 8.18 11.08
C PHE A 208 6.97 8.61 10.22
N SER A 209 7.79 7.66 9.86
CA SER A 209 8.95 7.94 9.03
C SER A 209 9.26 6.78 8.11
N ASN A 210 9.85 7.10 6.96
CA ASN A 210 10.38 6.11 6.03
C ASN A 210 11.74 6.54 5.51
N LYS A 211 12.57 5.59 5.10
CA LYS A 211 13.91 5.82 4.56
C LYS A 211 13.98 5.43 3.09
N PRO A 212 14.72 6.18 2.25
CA PRO A 212 14.91 5.82 0.85
C PRO A 212 15.80 4.58 0.70
N ILE A 213 15.47 3.77 -0.29
CA ILE A 213 16.30 2.65 -0.74
C ILE A 213 17.02 3.04 -2.03
N ILE A 214 18.26 2.56 -2.17
CA ILE A 214 19.06 2.74 -3.38
C ILE A 214 19.01 1.45 -4.18
N LEU A 215 18.41 1.53 -5.35
CA LEU A 215 18.35 0.44 -6.33
C LEU A 215 19.32 0.71 -7.46
N LYS A 216 20.05 -0.31 -7.89
CA LYS A 216 20.99 -0.23 -9.00
C LYS A 216 20.87 -1.46 -9.86
N ASP A 217 21.03 -1.28 -11.16
CA ASP A 217 21.23 -2.35 -12.13
C ASP A 217 22.21 -1.87 -13.21
N TYR A 218 22.81 -2.78 -13.93
CA TYR A 218 23.68 -2.44 -15.04
C TYR A 218 23.60 -3.50 -16.12
N TYR A 219 23.86 -3.07 -17.34
CA TYR A 219 24.02 -3.90 -18.51
C TYR A 219 25.42 -3.69 -19.07
N GLU A 220 26.13 -4.75 -19.38
CA GLU A 220 27.47 -4.69 -19.94
C GLU A 220 27.58 -5.52 -21.20
N VAL A 221 28.19 -4.95 -22.22
CA VAL A 221 28.52 -5.63 -23.45
C VAL A 221 30.01 -5.38 -23.80
N SER A 222 30.71 -6.42 -24.26
CA SER A 222 32.11 -6.27 -24.68
C SER A 222 32.22 -5.37 -25.91
N GLY A 223 33.34 -4.67 -26.07
CA GLY A 223 33.56 -3.81 -27.24
C GLY A 223 33.53 -4.58 -28.55
N SER A 224 33.99 -5.81 -28.52
CA SER A 224 33.96 -6.74 -29.68
C SER A 224 32.51 -7.10 -30.04
N ASP A 225 31.70 -7.45 -29.05
CA ASP A 225 30.30 -7.85 -29.26
C ASP A 225 29.42 -6.64 -29.65
N ALA A 226 29.75 -5.45 -29.16
CA ALA A 226 29.06 -4.24 -29.53
C ALA A 226 29.23 -3.87 -31.02
N SER A 227 30.31 -4.34 -31.63
CA SER A 227 30.56 -4.15 -33.05
C SER A 227 29.97 -5.24 -33.96
N ALA A 228 29.43 -6.32 -33.35
CA ALA A 228 28.81 -7.42 -34.09
C ALA A 228 27.41 -7.07 -34.59
N ILE A 229 27.10 -7.47 -35.80
CA ILE A 229 25.78 -7.29 -36.41
C ILE A 229 25.00 -8.59 -36.30
N GLY A 230 23.84 -8.55 -35.68
CA GLY A 230 22.93 -9.68 -35.61
C GLY A 230 22.15 -9.88 -36.93
N TRP A 231 21.50 -11.02 -37.03
CA TRP A 231 20.64 -11.34 -38.18
C TRP A 231 19.16 -11.06 -37.93
N VAL A 232 18.79 -10.75 -36.68
CA VAL A 232 17.44 -10.40 -36.28
C VAL A 232 17.31 -8.89 -36.19
N GLU A 233 16.28 -8.34 -36.81
CA GLU A 233 15.95 -6.92 -36.67
C GLU A 233 15.43 -6.62 -35.27
N VAL A 234 16.06 -5.66 -34.60
CA VAL A 234 15.67 -5.20 -33.26
C VAL A 234 15.32 -3.72 -33.30
N THR A 235 14.35 -3.33 -32.50
CA THR A 235 13.96 -1.94 -32.33
C THR A 235 14.40 -1.49 -30.95
N GLY A 236 15.21 -0.44 -30.89
CA GLY A 236 15.61 0.19 -29.62
C GLY A 236 14.49 1.04 -29.01
N GLU A 237 14.63 1.36 -27.73
CA GLU A 237 13.68 2.19 -26.98
C GLU A 237 13.46 3.56 -27.62
N ASP A 238 14.49 4.13 -28.28
CA ASP A 238 14.41 5.41 -29.00
C ASP A 238 13.82 5.29 -30.42
N GLY A 239 13.23 4.14 -30.77
CA GLY A 239 12.67 3.91 -32.09
C GLY A 239 13.68 3.66 -33.18
N GLN A 240 14.96 3.49 -32.86
CA GLN A 240 15.99 3.08 -33.82
C GLN A 240 15.82 1.61 -34.16
N THR A 241 15.71 1.33 -35.42
CA THR A 241 15.60 -0.04 -35.95
C THR A 241 16.93 -0.46 -36.55
N GLY A 242 17.37 -1.67 -36.27
CA GLY A 242 18.61 -2.20 -36.79
C GLY A 242 18.87 -3.61 -36.32
N TYR A 243 19.96 -4.22 -36.82
CA TYR A 243 20.37 -5.57 -36.46
C TYR A 243 21.32 -5.60 -35.24
N LEU A 244 21.22 -4.61 -34.36
CA LEU A 244 22.06 -4.47 -33.17
C LEU A 244 21.35 -5.06 -31.94
N TRP A 245 21.59 -6.33 -31.66
CA TRP A 245 20.97 -7.10 -30.56
C TRP A 245 21.16 -6.48 -29.18
N TYR A 246 22.25 -5.75 -28.91
CA TYR A 246 22.50 -5.13 -27.62
C TYR A 246 21.53 -4.00 -27.29
N LEU A 247 20.97 -3.32 -28.29
CA LEU A 247 19.94 -2.29 -28.08
C LEU A 247 18.68 -2.87 -27.44
N LYS A 248 18.25 -4.04 -27.91
CA LYS A 248 17.11 -4.74 -27.32
C LYS A 248 17.42 -5.17 -25.87
N ALA A 249 18.60 -5.74 -25.63
CA ALA A 249 19.01 -6.18 -24.30
C ALA A 249 19.13 -5.00 -23.31
N GLU A 250 19.53 -3.82 -23.78
CA GLU A 250 19.52 -2.59 -22.99
C GLU A 250 18.09 -2.16 -22.66
N GLY A 251 17.20 -2.12 -23.64
CA GLY A 251 15.78 -1.78 -23.45
C GLY A 251 15.08 -2.76 -22.48
N ASP A 252 15.30 -4.06 -22.64
CA ASP A 252 14.78 -5.08 -21.71
C ASP A 252 15.31 -4.90 -20.29
N THR A 253 16.57 -4.53 -20.13
CA THR A 253 17.16 -4.26 -18.81
C THR A 253 16.58 -3.02 -18.17
N ARG A 254 16.33 -1.97 -18.94
CA ARG A 254 15.66 -0.74 -18.45
C ARG A 254 14.24 -1.01 -17.98
N SER A 255 13.48 -1.78 -18.76
CA SER A 255 12.10 -2.16 -18.39
C SER A 255 12.10 -3.00 -17.12
N ARG A 256 12.99 -3.98 -17.00
CA ARG A 256 13.14 -4.79 -15.79
C ARG A 256 13.54 -3.95 -14.59
N PHE A 257 14.44 -2.99 -14.75
CA PHE A 257 14.83 -2.10 -13.68
C PHE A 257 13.66 -1.19 -13.21
N ALA A 258 12.85 -0.71 -14.13
CA ALA A 258 11.64 0.05 -13.80
C ALA A 258 10.65 -0.81 -12.98
N ASP A 259 10.46 -2.06 -13.37
CA ASP A 259 9.63 -3.01 -12.63
C ASP A 259 10.19 -3.29 -11.23
N TYR A 260 11.50 -3.47 -11.08
CA TYR A 260 12.13 -3.67 -9.77
C TYR A 260 11.97 -2.46 -8.85
N VAL A 261 12.08 -1.26 -9.41
CA VAL A 261 11.87 -0.01 -8.66
C VAL A 261 10.43 0.08 -8.13
N GLU A 262 9.45 -0.33 -8.95
CA GLU A 262 8.05 -0.31 -8.55
C GLU A 262 7.74 -1.42 -7.54
N MET A 263 8.21 -2.63 -7.77
CA MET A 263 8.06 -3.76 -6.83
C MET A 263 8.67 -3.45 -5.47
N ALA A 264 9.83 -2.79 -5.43
CA ALA A 264 10.47 -2.40 -4.17
C ALA A 264 9.64 -1.39 -3.36
N MET A 265 8.84 -0.53 -4.03
CA MET A 265 7.94 0.39 -3.34
C MET A 265 6.65 -0.30 -2.86
N ILE A 266 6.26 -1.38 -3.50
CA ILE A 266 5.05 -2.14 -3.12
C ILE A 266 5.37 -3.12 -1.97
N GLU A 267 6.45 -3.92 -2.10
CA GLU A 267 6.79 -5.04 -1.22
C GLU A 267 7.84 -4.70 -0.15
N GLY A 268 8.43 -3.52 -0.20
CA GLY A 268 9.54 -3.18 0.68
C GLY A 268 9.15 -3.26 2.16
N GLU A 269 10.10 -3.66 2.99
CA GLU A 269 9.98 -3.63 4.45
C GLU A 269 11.09 -2.79 5.05
N LEU A 270 10.77 -2.07 6.12
CA LEU A 270 11.74 -1.32 6.90
C LEU A 270 12.41 -2.25 7.90
N GLY A 271 13.73 -2.24 7.98
CA GLY A 271 14.48 -3.01 8.96
C GLY A 271 14.12 -2.57 10.40
N VAL A 272 13.94 -3.54 11.28
CA VAL A 272 13.64 -3.28 12.69
C VAL A 272 14.91 -2.82 13.39
N SER A 273 14.82 -1.73 14.16
CA SER A 273 15.94 -1.20 14.93
C SER A 273 16.59 -2.27 15.84
N GLY A 274 17.87 -2.51 15.66
CA GLY A 274 18.64 -3.54 16.36
C GLY A 274 18.75 -4.88 15.62
N THR A 275 17.98 -5.09 14.55
CA THR A 275 18.07 -6.24 13.65
C THR A 275 18.29 -5.80 12.20
N ASP A 276 18.69 -4.54 12.01
CA ASP A 276 19.06 -4.02 10.71
C ASP A 276 20.01 -5.00 10.02
N TYR A 277 19.72 -5.32 8.78
CA TYR A 277 20.59 -6.15 7.98
C TYR A 277 21.95 -5.50 7.89
N VAL A 278 22.83 -5.91 8.76
CA VAL A 278 24.24 -5.58 8.64
C VAL A 278 24.85 -6.67 7.79
N ASP A 279 25.35 -6.29 6.62
CA ASP A 279 26.21 -7.17 5.88
C ASP A 279 27.50 -7.38 6.68
N THR A 280 27.53 -8.48 7.43
CA THR A 280 28.71 -8.86 8.22
C THR A 280 29.93 -9.15 7.35
N PHE A 281 29.71 -9.40 6.05
CA PHE A 281 30.79 -9.69 5.11
C PHE A 281 31.45 -8.41 4.56
N LEU A 282 30.67 -7.36 4.30
CA LEU A 282 31.17 -6.09 3.75
C LEU A 282 31.03 -4.90 4.71
N GLY A 283 30.42 -5.10 5.88
CA GLY A 283 30.26 -4.05 6.88
C GLY A 283 29.24 -2.96 6.51
N HIS A 284 28.32 -3.26 5.57
CA HIS A 284 27.27 -2.33 5.15
C HIS A 284 25.97 -2.55 5.92
N THR A 285 25.25 -1.47 6.18
CA THR A 285 23.92 -1.52 6.82
C THR A 285 22.84 -1.24 5.77
N TYR A 286 21.86 -2.13 5.70
CA TYR A 286 20.70 -2.03 4.81
C TYR A 286 19.45 -1.75 5.66
N ASN A 287 18.89 -0.56 5.55
CA ASN A 287 17.74 -0.16 6.37
C ASN A 287 16.40 -0.60 5.78
N GLY A 288 16.34 -0.97 4.51
CA GLY A 288 15.09 -1.21 3.80
C GLY A 288 14.27 0.08 3.60
N THR A 289 13.06 -0.08 3.10
CA THR A 289 12.06 0.97 2.95
C THR A 289 10.68 0.40 3.20
N GLU A 290 9.81 1.11 3.90
CA GLU A 290 8.44 0.68 4.10
C GLU A 290 7.67 0.81 2.78
N GLY A 291 7.19 -0.31 2.26
CA GLY A 291 6.37 -0.39 1.06
C GLY A 291 4.89 -0.27 1.35
N LEU A 292 4.08 -0.37 0.29
CA LEU A 292 2.63 -0.23 0.39
C LEU A 292 2.00 -1.32 1.27
N PHE A 293 2.35 -2.58 1.04
CA PHE A 293 1.76 -3.70 1.79
C PHE A 293 2.15 -3.65 3.26
N ALA A 294 3.42 -3.47 3.57
CA ALA A 294 3.91 -3.34 4.94
C ALA A 294 3.24 -2.17 5.69
N ALA A 295 3.03 -1.03 5.03
CA ALA A 295 2.34 0.12 5.61
C ALA A 295 0.87 -0.19 5.94
N ILE A 296 0.16 -0.92 5.06
CA ILE A 296 -1.23 -1.29 5.30
C ILE A 296 -1.32 -2.39 6.37
N GLU A 297 -0.45 -3.40 6.35
CA GLU A 297 -0.41 -4.44 7.37
C GLU A 297 -0.15 -3.90 8.77
N SER A 298 0.70 -2.89 8.89
CA SER A 298 1.02 -2.29 10.19
C SER A 298 0.01 -1.27 10.69
N ARG A 299 -0.67 -0.55 9.82
CA ARG A 299 -1.49 0.63 10.19
C ARG A 299 -2.83 0.74 9.45
N GLY A 300 -3.04 -0.06 8.41
CA GLY A 300 -4.24 -0.05 7.59
C GLY A 300 -5.26 -1.11 7.98
N ASN A 301 -6.21 -1.34 7.09
CA ASN A 301 -7.25 -2.35 7.26
C ASN A 301 -6.90 -3.60 6.46
N MET A 302 -7.13 -4.76 7.04
CA MET A 302 -6.97 -6.07 6.40
C MET A 302 -8.31 -6.80 6.36
N THR A 303 -8.59 -7.46 5.25
CA THR A 303 -9.83 -8.23 5.06
C THR A 303 -9.60 -9.39 4.10
N SER A 304 -10.40 -10.44 4.23
CA SER A 304 -10.47 -11.51 3.22
C SER A 304 -11.09 -11.03 1.89
N GLY A 305 -11.69 -9.84 1.86
CA GLY A 305 -12.30 -9.27 0.65
C GLY A 305 -13.54 -10.02 0.20
N VAL A 306 -13.81 -9.96 -1.11
CA VAL A 306 -14.89 -10.68 -1.77
C VAL A 306 -14.41 -12.09 -2.12
N THR A 307 -15.07 -13.12 -1.61
CA THR A 307 -14.59 -14.51 -1.70
C THR A 307 -15.01 -15.23 -2.99
N GLY A 308 -16.04 -14.76 -3.68
CA GLY A 308 -16.55 -15.38 -4.90
C GLY A 308 -17.37 -16.67 -4.65
N ILE A 309 -17.90 -16.85 -3.42
CA ILE A 309 -18.68 -18.04 -3.06
C ILE A 309 -20.10 -17.94 -3.63
N SER A 310 -20.75 -16.85 -3.40
CA SER A 310 -22.08 -16.56 -3.94
C SER A 310 -22.37 -15.07 -3.91
N CYS A 311 -23.19 -14.60 -4.84
CA CYS A 311 -23.59 -13.22 -4.96
C CYS A 311 -24.07 -12.58 -3.64
N THR A 312 -24.86 -13.29 -2.85
CA THR A 312 -25.36 -12.79 -1.54
C THR A 312 -24.28 -12.72 -0.48
N THR A 313 -23.37 -13.69 -0.47
CA THR A 313 -22.22 -13.71 0.45
C THR A 313 -21.26 -12.61 0.10
N ASP A 314 -20.90 -12.49 -1.17
CA ASP A 314 -19.97 -11.48 -1.69
C ASP A 314 -20.47 -10.06 -1.45
N LEU A 315 -21.80 -9.85 -1.58
CA LEU A 315 -22.42 -8.58 -1.26
C LEU A 315 -22.33 -8.24 0.24
N ALA A 316 -22.55 -9.23 1.11
CA ALA A 316 -22.46 -9.04 2.56
C ALA A 316 -21.01 -8.78 3.00
N GLU A 317 -20.04 -9.45 2.39
CA GLU A 317 -18.61 -9.21 2.60
C GLU A 317 -18.21 -7.80 2.16
N PHE A 318 -18.71 -7.36 1.01
CA PHE A 318 -18.46 -6.02 0.53
C PHE A 318 -19.11 -4.94 1.43
N ASP A 319 -20.33 -5.19 1.91
CA ASP A 319 -21.00 -4.28 2.87
C ASP A 319 -20.25 -4.22 4.21
N ALA A 320 -19.61 -5.30 4.64
CA ALA A 320 -18.74 -5.30 5.81
C ALA A 320 -17.50 -4.41 5.62
N ILE A 321 -16.93 -4.39 4.40
CA ILE A 321 -15.84 -3.47 4.04
C ILE A 321 -16.30 -2.00 4.16
N LEU A 322 -17.50 -1.68 3.64
CA LEU A 322 -18.04 -0.32 3.75
C LEU A 322 -18.27 0.09 5.20
N ALA A 323 -18.79 -0.83 6.02
CA ALA A 323 -18.98 -0.59 7.46
C ALA A 323 -17.65 -0.32 8.18
N GLU A 324 -16.56 -0.96 7.75
CA GLU A 324 -15.23 -0.69 8.30
C GLU A 324 -14.71 0.68 7.86
N PHE A 325 -14.90 1.04 6.60
CA PHE A 325 -14.56 2.37 6.10
C PHE A 325 -15.32 3.47 6.86
N ASP A 326 -16.61 3.29 7.13
CA ASP A 326 -17.38 4.23 7.93
C ASP A 326 -16.82 4.40 9.35
N LYS A 327 -16.36 3.33 9.98
CA LYS A 327 -15.68 3.38 11.29
C LYS A 327 -14.38 4.17 11.23
N GLN A 328 -13.62 4.05 10.15
CA GLN A 328 -12.35 4.74 9.96
C GLN A 328 -12.52 6.19 9.46
N GLY A 329 -13.71 6.60 9.06
CA GLY A 329 -13.96 7.90 8.45
C GLY A 329 -13.32 8.01 7.06
N ALA A 330 -13.39 6.94 6.28
CA ALA A 330 -12.72 6.80 5.00
C ALA A 330 -13.20 7.81 3.94
N ILE A 331 -12.39 7.97 2.92
CA ILE A 331 -12.62 8.84 1.78
C ILE A 331 -13.60 8.19 0.84
N GLU A 332 -14.52 8.97 0.27
CA GLU A 332 -15.61 8.47 -0.56
C GLU A 332 -15.12 7.85 -1.89
N GLU A 333 -14.04 8.35 -2.47
CA GLU A 333 -13.48 7.86 -3.73
C GLU A 333 -12.33 6.89 -3.49
N ASN A 334 -12.43 5.67 -4.02
CA ASN A 334 -11.44 4.62 -3.83
C ASN A 334 -11.09 3.91 -5.14
N MET A 335 -9.82 3.62 -5.33
CA MET A 335 -9.31 2.81 -6.43
C MET A 335 -9.07 1.38 -5.94
N MET A 336 -9.59 0.40 -6.66
CA MET A 336 -9.44 -1.03 -6.36
C MET A 336 -8.49 -1.66 -7.39
N PHE A 337 -7.41 -2.24 -6.92
CA PHE A 337 -6.48 -3.01 -7.72
C PHE A 337 -6.56 -4.47 -7.26
N LEU A 338 -7.12 -5.31 -8.10
CA LEU A 338 -7.50 -6.67 -7.75
C LEU A 338 -6.75 -7.71 -8.58
N ASP A 339 -6.64 -8.91 -8.04
CA ASP A 339 -6.30 -10.08 -8.83
C ASP A 339 -7.47 -10.47 -9.76
N ARG A 340 -7.22 -11.33 -10.72
CA ARG A 340 -8.23 -11.73 -11.72
C ARG A 340 -9.43 -12.44 -11.06
N SER A 341 -9.18 -13.29 -10.08
CA SER A 341 -10.25 -14.06 -9.44
C SER A 341 -11.18 -13.17 -8.64
N THR A 342 -10.63 -12.28 -7.84
CA THR A 342 -11.42 -11.32 -7.06
C THR A 342 -12.11 -10.28 -7.96
N ALA A 343 -11.47 -9.86 -9.03
CA ALA A 343 -12.08 -8.94 -10.00
C ALA A 343 -13.32 -9.56 -10.67
N LEU A 344 -13.26 -10.84 -11.03
CA LEU A 344 -14.41 -11.57 -11.59
C LEU A 344 -15.50 -11.81 -10.53
N ALA A 345 -15.14 -12.11 -9.28
CA ALA A 345 -16.10 -12.25 -8.19
C ALA A 345 -16.88 -10.94 -7.94
N VAL A 346 -16.21 -9.80 -8.02
CA VAL A 346 -16.86 -8.48 -7.93
C VAL A 346 -17.77 -8.25 -9.14
N ASP A 347 -17.37 -8.63 -10.35
CA ASP A 347 -18.23 -8.51 -11.54
C ASP A 347 -19.49 -9.40 -11.41
N ASP A 348 -19.35 -10.64 -10.95
CA ASP A 348 -20.47 -11.54 -10.73
C ASP A 348 -21.40 -11.02 -9.62
N MET A 349 -20.87 -10.47 -8.55
CA MET A 349 -21.65 -9.79 -7.51
C MET A 349 -22.47 -8.62 -8.07
N LEU A 350 -21.86 -7.77 -8.88
CA LEU A 350 -22.53 -6.62 -9.50
C LEU A 350 -23.56 -7.05 -10.55
N ALA A 351 -23.24 -8.04 -11.38
CA ALA A 351 -24.15 -8.61 -12.37
C ALA A 351 -25.41 -9.21 -11.72
N CYS A 352 -25.25 -9.87 -10.59
CA CYS A 352 -26.33 -10.46 -9.81
C CYS A 352 -27.29 -9.38 -9.25
N MET A 353 -26.77 -8.26 -8.83
CA MET A 353 -27.57 -7.10 -8.40
C MET A 353 -28.36 -6.46 -9.53
N ASN A 354 -27.83 -6.51 -10.74
CA ASN A 354 -28.44 -5.95 -11.94
C ASN A 354 -29.32 -6.97 -12.70
N SER A 355 -29.61 -8.12 -12.11
CA SER A 355 -30.37 -9.20 -12.75
C SER A 355 -31.80 -8.79 -13.12
N TYR A 356 -32.05 -8.70 -14.40
CA TYR A 356 -33.32 -8.39 -15.05
C TYR A 356 -34.27 -9.62 -15.07
N GLY A 357 -34.41 -10.35 -14.01
CA GLY A 357 -35.19 -11.56 -14.10
C GLY A 357 -35.94 -11.96 -12.85
N ALA A 358 -37.12 -11.47 -12.67
CA ALA A 358 -38.24 -11.84 -11.84
C ALA A 358 -38.78 -10.65 -11.00
N GLY A 359 -39.25 -9.59 -11.69
CA GLY A 359 -40.11 -8.56 -11.05
C GLY A 359 -39.39 -7.57 -10.14
N GLY A 360 -38.07 -7.47 -10.20
CA GLY A 360 -37.29 -6.47 -9.48
C GLY A 360 -37.17 -5.18 -10.28
N THR A 361 -37.45 -4.06 -9.65
CA THR A 361 -37.16 -2.72 -10.18
C THR A 361 -35.65 -2.63 -10.43
N SER A 362 -35.27 -2.31 -11.68
CA SER A 362 -33.91 -1.92 -12.01
C SER A 362 -33.53 -0.69 -11.17
N TYR A 363 -32.77 -0.90 -10.12
CA TYR A 363 -32.04 0.20 -9.53
C TYR A 363 -30.88 0.50 -10.47
N GLY A 364 -30.90 1.67 -11.11
CA GLY A 364 -29.80 2.15 -11.92
C GLY A 364 -28.57 2.35 -11.05
N VAL A 365 -27.83 1.26 -10.81
CA VAL A 365 -26.54 1.29 -10.13
C VAL A 365 -25.45 1.83 -11.05
N PHE A 366 -25.75 1.86 -12.35
CA PHE A 366 -24.82 2.29 -13.40
C PHE A 366 -25.52 3.27 -14.34
N ASP A 367 -24.80 4.30 -14.72
CA ASP A 367 -25.12 5.14 -15.88
C ASP A 367 -24.82 4.29 -17.12
N ASN A 368 -25.78 3.42 -17.51
CA ASN A 368 -25.60 2.42 -18.55
C ASN A 368 -25.89 3.01 -19.93
N GLU A 369 -24.87 3.15 -20.73
CA GLU A 369 -25.02 3.06 -22.17
C GLU A 369 -25.33 1.60 -22.56
N GLU A 370 -26.20 1.39 -23.55
CA GLU A 370 -26.67 0.07 -24.00
C GLU A 370 -25.53 -0.93 -24.32
N ASP A 371 -24.35 -0.45 -24.66
CA ASP A 371 -23.16 -1.27 -24.95
C ASP A 371 -22.50 -1.89 -23.70
N MET A 372 -22.74 -1.36 -22.51
CA MET A 372 -22.18 -1.92 -21.26
C MET A 372 -22.90 -3.18 -20.79
N ALA A 373 -24.15 -3.39 -21.19
CA ALA A 373 -24.90 -4.59 -20.81
C ALA A 373 -24.37 -5.87 -21.48
N LEU A 374 -23.56 -5.74 -22.52
CA LEU A 374 -22.92 -6.85 -23.25
C LEU A 374 -21.51 -7.16 -22.74
N ASN A 375 -20.87 -6.24 -22.03
CA ASN A 375 -19.57 -6.44 -21.42
C ASN A 375 -19.71 -6.77 -19.94
N LEU A 376 -19.42 -8.00 -19.57
CA LEU A 376 -19.43 -8.49 -18.17
C LEU A 376 -18.26 -7.93 -17.32
N GLY A 377 -17.68 -6.81 -17.71
CA GLY A 377 -16.59 -6.18 -16.97
C GLY A 377 -16.95 -4.76 -16.56
N PHE A 378 -16.97 -4.48 -15.27
CA PHE A 378 -17.26 -3.15 -14.73
C PHE A 378 -15.95 -2.45 -14.36
N SER A 379 -15.74 -1.23 -14.86
CA SER A 379 -14.57 -0.40 -14.52
C SER A 379 -14.80 0.51 -13.31
N GLY A 380 -16.05 0.80 -12.95
CA GLY A 380 -16.41 1.60 -11.80
C GLY A 380 -17.85 1.37 -11.37
N PHE A 381 -18.12 1.54 -10.09
CA PHE A 381 -19.44 1.44 -9.51
C PHE A 381 -19.56 2.27 -8.24
N ARG A 382 -20.78 2.60 -7.87
CA ARG A 382 -21.10 3.30 -6.64
C ARG A 382 -21.94 2.42 -5.73
N ARG A 383 -21.57 2.38 -4.44
CA ARG A 383 -22.38 1.74 -3.41
C ARG A 383 -22.42 2.59 -2.15
N GLY A 384 -23.63 2.94 -1.72
CA GLY A 384 -23.83 3.92 -0.65
C GLY A 384 -23.32 5.30 -1.07
N SER A 385 -22.44 5.87 -0.28
CA SER A 385 -21.74 7.14 -0.57
C SER A 385 -20.39 6.95 -1.25
N TYR A 386 -19.93 5.71 -1.41
CA TYR A 386 -18.59 5.40 -1.90
C TYR A 386 -18.58 5.13 -3.38
N ASP A 387 -17.58 5.69 -4.07
CA ASP A 387 -17.29 5.46 -5.48
C ASP A 387 -16.03 4.57 -5.60
N PHE A 388 -16.14 3.49 -6.37
CA PHE A 388 -15.06 2.53 -6.57
C PHE A 388 -14.67 2.48 -8.03
N TYR A 389 -13.36 2.57 -8.30
CA TYR A 389 -12.77 2.39 -9.62
C TYR A 389 -11.96 1.11 -9.63
N LYS A 390 -12.46 0.09 -10.33
CA LYS A 390 -11.85 -1.24 -10.38
C LYS A 390 -10.82 -1.33 -11.52
N SER A 391 -9.70 -1.93 -11.24
CA SER A 391 -8.66 -2.26 -12.22
C SER A 391 -8.05 -3.62 -11.91
N ASP A 392 -7.87 -4.43 -12.94
CA ASP A 392 -7.07 -5.64 -12.83
C ASP A 392 -5.59 -5.28 -12.68
N TRP A 393 -4.96 -5.87 -11.70
CA TRP A 393 -3.55 -5.60 -11.44
C TRP A 393 -2.66 -6.74 -11.91
N LYS A 394 -1.95 -6.51 -13.00
CA LYS A 394 -1.05 -7.49 -13.61
C LYS A 394 -0.04 -8.04 -12.59
N TYR A 395 0.44 -7.21 -11.68
CA TYR A 395 1.39 -7.59 -10.65
C TYR A 395 0.95 -8.80 -9.80
N LEU A 396 -0.35 -8.88 -9.47
CA LEU A 396 -0.91 -9.99 -8.69
C LEU A 396 -1.19 -11.25 -9.51
N ASN A 397 -1.27 -11.12 -10.85
CA ASN A 397 -1.66 -12.20 -11.75
C ASN A 397 -0.48 -12.86 -12.48
N ASP A 398 0.61 -12.13 -12.72
CA ASP A 398 1.74 -12.58 -13.51
C ASP A 398 2.64 -13.51 -12.70
N PHE A 399 2.94 -14.69 -13.23
CA PHE A 399 3.87 -15.65 -12.63
C PHE A 399 5.33 -15.15 -12.58
N GLY A 400 5.68 -14.09 -13.30
CA GLY A 400 6.95 -13.39 -13.16
C GLY A 400 7.02 -12.42 -11.99
N SER A 401 5.94 -12.25 -11.24
CA SER A 401 5.81 -11.32 -10.12
C SER A 401 5.08 -11.99 -8.93
N ARG A 402 4.29 -11.23 -8.18
CA ARG A 402 3.57 -11.73 -6.99
C ARG A 402 2.60 -12.89 -7.30
N GLY A 403 2.10 -13.00 -8.52
CA GLY A 403 1.18 -14.08 -8.91
C GLY A 403 1.73 -15.48 -8.67
N ALA A 404 3.04 -15.70 -8.83
CA ALA A 404 3.67 -16.99 -8.51
C ALA A 404 3.66 -17.28 -6.99
N ILE A 405 3.86 -16.26 -6.17
CA ILE A 405 3.84 -16.36 -4.71
C ILE A 405 2.42 -16.62 -4.23
N ASN A 406 1.45 -15.87 -4.72
CA ASN A 406 0.03 -16.06 -4.41
C ASN A 406 -0.48 -17.46 -4.78
N ALA A 407 0.01 -18.02 -5.87
CA ALA A 407 -0.34 -19.39 -6.28
C ALA A 407 0.30 -20.47 -5.39
N ALA A 408 1.47 -20.20 -4.83
CA ALA A 408 2.19 -21.13 -3.96
C ALA A 408 1.67 -21.12 -2.51
N ASP A 409 1.28 -19.95 -1.99
CA ASP A 409 0.75 -19.78 -0.64
C ASP A 409 -0.60 -19.05 -0.70
N THR A 410 -1.67 -19.83 -0.70
CA THR A 410 -3.04 -19.31 -0.75
C THR A 410 -3.51 -18.72 0.58
N THR A 411 -2.80 -18.97 1.68
CA THR A 411 -3.17 -18.48 3.01
C THR A 411 -2.76 -17.02 3.21
N ASN A 412 -1.60 -16.64 2.65
CA ASN A 412 -1.07 -15.28 2.72
C ASN A 412 -1.11 -14.59 1.34
N ALA A 413 -1.96 -15.08 0.44
CA ALA A 413 -2.10 -14.52 -0.88
C ALA A 413 -2.73 -13.14 -0.82
N ILE A 414 -2.07 -12.15 -1.39
CA ILE A 414 -2.65 -10.82 -1.56
C ILE A 414 -3.55 -10.83 -2.79
N ARG A 415 -4.83 -10.60 -2.56
CA ARG A 415 -5.89 -10.66 -3.58
C ARG A 415 -6.22 -9.29 -4.15
N GLY A 416 -5.90 -8.22 -3.41
CA GLY A 416 -6.12 -6.88 -3.89
C GLY A 416 -5.78 -5.81 -2.88
N VAL A 417 -5.78 -4.56 -3.34
CA VAL A 417 -5.58 -3.38 -2.50
C VAL A 417 -6.59 -2.30 -2.89
N MET A 418 -7.15 -1.64 -1.89
CA MET A 418 -7.96 -0.43 -2.09
C MET A 418 -7.18 0.78 -1.61
N ILE A 419 -7.13 1.79 -2.45
CA ILE A 419 -6.37 3.02 -2.25
C ILE A 419 -7.31 4.21 -2.36
N PRO A 420 -7.35 5.13 -1.36
CA PRO A 420 -8.14 6.33 -1.46
C PRO A 420 -7.63 7.24 -2.58
N ALA A 421 -8.52 7.66 -3.47
CA ALA A 421 -8.21 8.56 -4.58
C ALA A 421 -8.16 10.04 -4.16
N GLY A 422 -8.46 10.34 -2.91
CA GLY A 422 -8.46 11.69 -2.35
C GLY A 422 -7.07 12.28 -2.19
N VAL A 423 -7.04 13.55 -1.87
CA VAL A 423 -5.81 14.32 -1.63
C VAL A 423 -5.87 14.99 -0.27
N SER A 424 -4.77 14.95 0.47
CA SER A 424 -4.60 15.78 1.65
C SER A 424 -4.18 17.21 1.24
N SER A 425 -4.76 18.23 1.85
CA SER A 425 -4.34 19.61 1.63
C SER A 425 -3.36 20.03 2.72
N VAL A 426 -2.16 20.41 2.33
CA VAL A 426 -1.15 20.97 3.22
C VAL A 426 -0.91 22.42 2.82
N TYR A 427 -1.00 23.33 3.79
CA TYR A 427 -0.66 24.73 3.53
C TYR A 427 0.87 24.90 3.51
N ASP A 428 1.41 25.24 2.36
CA ASP A 428 2.81 25.59 2.21
C ASP A 428 3.01 27.09 2.47
N GLN A 429 3.64 27.41 3.59
CA GLN A 429 3.92 28.80 3.95
C GLN A 429 4.87 29.50 2.98
N SER A 430 5.76 28.76 2.33
CA SER A 430 6.74 29.32 1.38
C SER A 430 6.10 29.72 0.05
N LEU A 431 5.07 28.98 -0.37
CA LEU A 431 4.33 29.23 -1.60
C LEU A 431 3.02 30.00 -1.39
N GLY A 432 2.57 30.17 -0.14
CA GLY A 432 1.32 30.83 0.20
C GLY A 432 0.07 30.15 -0.38
N LYS A 433 0.14 28.84 -0.66
CA LYS A 433 -0.91 28.06 -1.31
C LYS A 433 -1.13 26.74 -0.58
N ASN A 434 -2.37 26.25 -0.63
CA ASN A 434 -2.67 24.89 -0.23
C ASN A 434 -2.12 23.92 -1.29
N LEU A 435 -1.15 23.11 -0.90
CA LEU A 435 -0.62 22.05 -1.74
C LEU A 435 -1.51 20.81 -1.56
N LYS A 436 -2.08 20.31 -2.64
CA LYS A 436 -2.82 19.06 -2.64
C LYS A 436 -1.85 17.91 -2.90
N ARG A 437 -1.74 16.98 -1.98
CA ARG A 437 -0.92 15.77 -2.11
C ARG A 437 -1.80 14.54 -2.03
N PRO A 438 -1.62 13.56 -2.92
CA PRO A 438 -2.24 12.24 -2.75
C PRO A 438 -1.80 11.61 -1.43
N PHE A 439 -2.66 10.80 -0.83
CA PHE A 439 -2.33 10.05 0.39
C PHE A 439 -1.18 9.07 0.17
N LEU A 440 -1.06 8.51 -1.03
CA LEU A 440 0.07 7.72 -1.48
C LEU A 440 0.94 8.56 -2.41
N HIS A 441 2.21 8.74 -2.08
CA HIS A 441 3.15 9.42 -2.96
C HIS A 441 4.58 8.90 -2.78
N VAL A 442 5.36 9.06 -3.85
CA VAL A 442 6.76 8.63 -3.89
C VAL A 442 7.67 9.84 -3.68
N ARG A 443 8.64 9.68 -2.80
CA ARG A 443 9.73 10.63 -2.60
C ARG A 443 11.01 10.09 -3.21
N TYR A 444 11.61 10.85 -4.11
CA TYR A 444 12.88 10.50 -4.73
C TYR A 444 13.97 11.51 -4.39
N ARG A 445 15.20 11.04 -4.33
CA ARG A 445 16.33 11.91 -4.01
C ARG A 445 16.70 12.76 -5.22
N ALA A 446 16.64 14.08 -5.04
CA ALA A 446 17.11 15.02 -6.03
C ALA A 446 17.60 16.31 -5.36
N SER A 447 18.67 16.86 -5.90
CA SER A 447 19.21 18.17 -5.55
C SER A 447 19.35 19.02 -6.81
N GLN A 448 19.80 20.26 -6.65
CA GLN A 448 20.09 21.13 -7.80
C GLN A 448 21.20 20.58 -8.70
N THR A 449 22.09 19.74 -8.17
CA THR A 449 23.26 19.20 -8.88
C THR A 449 23.08 17.78 -9.37
N ASP A 450 22.23 16.97 -8.73
CA ASP A 450 22.05 15.56 -9.07
C ASP A 450 20.60 15.12 -8.88
N ASN A 451 20.04 14.42 -9.86
CA ASN A 451 18.72 13.82 -9.81
C ASN A 451 18.85 12.31 -9.85
N ARG A 452 18.42 11.63 -8.76
CA ARG A 452 18.52 10.20 -8.59
C ARG A 452 17.18 9.47 -8.77
N LYS A 453 16.19 10.11 -9.40
CA LYS A 453 14.88 9.50 -9.68
C LYS A 453 15.03 8.26 -10.58
N MET A 454 15.72 8.43 -11.71
CA MET A 454 16.08 7.39 -12.66
C MET A 454 17.33 7.83 -13.38
N LYS A 455 18.48 7.68 -12.73
CA LYS A 455 19.75 8.14 -13.25
C LYS A 455 20.38 7.03 -14.08
N THR A 456 20.73 7.36 -15.32
CA THR A 456 21.46 6.48 -16.22
C THR A 456 22.76 7.13 -16.67
N TRP A 457 23.81 6.33 -16.78
CA TRP A 457 25.09 6.78 -17.35
C TRP A 457 25.83 5.61 -17.98
N VAL A 458 26.69 5.90 -18.93
CA VAL A 458 27.49 4.92 -19.66
C VAL A 458 28.95 5.06 -19.25
N THR A 459 29.61 3.92 -19.03
CA THR A 459 31.04 3.84 -18.78
C THR A 459 31.68 2.80 -19.70
N GLY A 460 33.00 2.90 -19.93
CA GLY A 460 33.75 1.94 -20.73
C GLY A 460 34.58 2.59 -21.81
N SER A 461 35.14 1.76 -22.71
CA SER A 461 35.91 2.21 -23.86
C SER A 461 35.02 2.54 -25.07
N VAL A 462 33.82 1.96 -25.14
CA VAL A 462 32.83 2.17 -26.20
C VAL A 462 31.90 3.30 -25.77
N GLY A 463 31.78 4.33 -26.58
CA GLY A 463 31.00 5.54 -26.27
C GLY A 463 31.82 6.61 -25.52
N ALA A 464 31.49 6.90 -24.28
CA ALA A 464 32.30 7.79 -23.44
C ALA A 464 33.51 7.03 -22.91
N THR A 465 34.71 7.36 -23.35
CA THR A 465 35.97 6.76 -22.89
C THR A 465 36.28 7.15 -21.45
N THR A 466 35.73 6.39 -20.49
CA THR A 466 35.87 6.65 -19.05
C THR A 466 36.69 5.58 -18.33
N SER A 467 36.98 4.47 -18.99
CA SER A 467 37.68 3.31 -18.42
C SER A 467 38.58 2.66 -19.46
N ALA A 468 39.62 1.95 -19.00
CA ALA A 468 40.46 1.10 -19.83
C ALA A 468 39.80 -0.24 -20.14
N LEU A 469 38.64 -0.56 -19.60
CA LEU A 469 37.90 -1.78 -19.90
C LEU A 469 37.31 -1.68 -21.32
N ASP A 470 37.60 -2.65 -22.15
CA ASP A 470 37.02 -2.75 -23.50
C ASP A 470 35.59 -3.29 -23.43
N ALA A 471 34.69 -2.45 -22.99
CA ALA A 471 33.26 -2.73 -22.85
C ALA A 471 32.44 -1.46 -22.89
N MET A 472 31.15 -1.62 -23.07
CA MET A 472 30.16 -0.59 -22.82
C MET A 472 29.30 -1.04 -21.64
N SER A 473 29.32 -0.31 -20.53
CA SER A 473 28.49 -0.59 -19.37
C SER A 473 27.49 0.54 -19.18
N VAL A 474 26.20 0.21 -19.28
CA VAL A 474 25.09 1.13 -19.02
C VAL A 474 24.62 0.90 -17.60
N HIS A 475 24.75 1.90 -16.75
CA HIS A 475 24.38 1.86 -15.35
C HIS A 475 23.06 2.56 -15.13
N MET A 476 22.21 1.99 -14.28
CA MET A 476 20.95 2.54 -13.84
C MET A 476 20.91 2.66 -12.33
N LEU A 477 20.33 3.73 -11.82
CA LEU A 477 20.21 3.98 -10.40
C LEU A 477 18.91 4.72 -10.11
N SER A 478 18.21 4.27 -9.06
CA SER A 478 17.08 4.99 -8.47
C SER A 478 17.22 5.03 -6.96
N GLU A 479 16.92 6.18 -6.34
CA GLU A 479 16.87 6.33 -4.89
C GLU A 479 15.55 6.98 -4.50
N ARG A 480 14.68 6.20 -3.86
CA ARG A 480 13.33 6.62 -3.51
C ARG A 480 12.76 5.90 -2.30
N CYS A 481 11.69 6.43 -1.74
CA CYS A 481 10.86 5.78 -0.75
C CYS A 481 9.38 6.09 -0.99
N LEU A 482 8.52 5.25 -0.45
CA LEU A 482 7.07 5.45 -0.46
C LEU A 482 6.64 6.19 0.80
N VAL A 483 5.65 7.06 0.68
CA VAL A 483 4.97 7.71 1.81
C VAL A 483 3.50 7.38 1.73
N THR A 484 3.00 6.70 2.76
CA THR A 484 1.59 6.32 2.91
C THR A 484 1.02 7.10 4.08
N GLN A 485 0.25 8.14 3.79
CA GLN A 485 -0.42 8.98 4.79
C GLN A 485 -1.83 8.48 5.04
N GLY A 486 -2.25 8.42 6.30
CA GLY A 486 -3.59 7.97 6.65
C GLY A 486 -3.83 6.52 6.22
N ALA A 487 -2.93 5.61 6.57
CA ALA A 487 -2.99 4.20 6.18
C ALA A 487 -4.31 3.51 6.60
N ASN A 488 -4.99 4.02 7.62
CA ASN A 488 -6.33 3.57 8.04
C ASN A 488 -7.43 3.73 6.97
N ASN A 489 -7.20 4.52 5.91
CA ASN A 489 -8.10 4.62 4.76
C ASN A 489 -7.77 3.63 3.65
N PHE A 490 -6.68 2.90 3.77
CA PHE A 490 -6.27 1.86 2.83
C PHE A 490 -6.76 0.50 3.32
N MET A 491 -6.96 -0.41 2.39
CA MET A 491 -7.36 -1.78 2.70
C MET A 491 -6.58 -2.77 1.86
N LEU A 492 -6.11 -3.83 2.50
CA LEU A 492 -5.46 -4.98 1.89
C LEU A 492 -6.40 -6.18 1.95
N MET A 493 -6.58 -6.85 0.83
CA MET A 493 -7.33 -8.12 0.72
C MET A 493 -6.34 -9.28 0.67
N ASN A 494 -6.43 -10.20 1.60
CA ASN A 494 -5.58 -11.38 1.72
C ASN A 494 -6.37 -12.67 1.93
#